data_41619045b189980cabbddb0ab3f46be8
#
_entry.id   41619045b189980cabbddb0ab3f46be8
#
_cell.length_a   1.000
_cell.length_b   1.000
_cell.length_c   1.000
_cell.angle_alpha   90.00
_cell.angle_beta   90.00
_cell.angle_gamma   90.00
#
_symmetry.space_group_name_H-M   'P 1'
#
loop_
_entity.id
_entity.type
_entity.pdbx_description
1 polymer ?
#
loop_
_entity_poly.entity_id
_entity_poly.type
_entity_poly.pdbx_seq_one_letter_code
_entity_poly.pdbx_strand_id
1 'polypeptide(L)'
;MSSPETTVLVARTVASTQSEMTEIIMPNDTNTLGNLLGGRLMHFIDLTGALAAYRHTHTNIVTAAMDHIDFIQPIHVGDLLVLKSSVNRAFTTSLEVGVKVWVENTQTGSTHHAASAYLVFVAVDREGRRLKVPQVLPETPDEQRRYADALLRREHREAEGARRRQGRMATAALDDAAAANL
;
A
#
# COMPACT_ATOMS: atom_id res chain seq x y z
N MET A 1 -38.42 6.55 -2.96
CA MET A 1 -37.33 6.20 -3.91
C MET A 1 -36.44 7.43 -4.00
N SER A 2 -35.39 7.49 -3.18
CA SER A 2 -34.40 8.60 -3.23
C SER A 2 -33.50 8.38 -4.42
N SER A 3 -33.45 9.34 -5.33
CA SER A 3 -32.46 9.38 -6.42
C SER A 3 -31.05 9.28 -5.86
N PRO A 4 -30.12 8.56 -6.51
CA PRO A 4 -28.74 8.54 -6.06
C PRO A 4 -28.17 9.95 -6.20
N GLU A 5 -27.88 10.60 -5.09
CA GLU A 5 -27.09 11.85 -5.10
C GLU A 5 -25.78 11.54 -5.82
N THR A 6 -25.57 12.19 -6.95
CA THR A 6 -24.30 12.18 -7.67
C THR A 6 -23.30 12.92 -6.79
N THR A 7 -22.63 12.19 -5.91
CA THR A 7 -21.55 12.76 -5.07
C THR A 7 -20.46 13.26 -6.02
N VAL A 8 -20.30 14.57 -6.11
CA VAL A 8 -19.23 15.20 -6.87
C VAL A 8 -17.91 14.86 -6.17
N LEU A 9 -17.08 14.06 -6.81
CA LEU A 9 -15.76 13.71 -6.32
C LEU A 9 -14.81 14.89 -6.55
N VAL A 10 -14.56 15.67 -5.51
CA VAL A 10 -13.61 16.78 -5.54
C VAL A 10 -12.17 16.24 -5.47
N ALA A 11 -11.33 16.64 -6.41
CA ALA A 11 -9.91 16.29 -6.40
C ALA A 11 -9.20 16.84 -5.14
N ARG A 12 -8.18 16.12 -4.65
CA ARG A 12 -7.46 16.44 -3.40
C ARG A 12 -5.97 16.50 -3.65
N THR A 13 -5.26 17.40 -2.97
CA THR A 13 -3.81 17.47 -3.04
C THR A 13 -3.16 16.29 -2.34
N VAL A 14 -1.94 15.92 -2.73
CA VAL A 14 -1.15 14.91 -2.04
C VAL A 14 -0.95 15.30 -0.57
N ALA A 15 -0.66 16.57 -0.31
CA ALA A 15 -0.45 17.11 1.03
C ALA A 15 -1.63 16.82 1.97
N SER A 16 -2.87 16.90 1.49
CA SER A 16 -4.08 16.62 2.28
C SER A 16 -4.23 15.15 2.68
N THR A 17 -3.48 14.24 2.05
CA THR A 17 -3.52 12.80 2.32
C THR A 17 -2.40 12.33 3.25
N GLN A 18 -1.39 13.17 3.48
CA GLN A 18 -0.23 12.81 4.29
C GLN A 18 -0.62 12.34 5.68
N SER A 19 -0.03 11.22 6.08
CA SER A 19 -0.25 10.62 7.39
C SER A 19 1.09 10.16 7.96
N GLU A 20 1.19 10.25 9.27
CA GLU A 20 2.38 9.80 10.02
C GLU A 20 1.93 8.93 11.18
N MET A 21 2.70 7.90 11.46
CA MET A 21 2.56 7.03 12.62
C MET A 21 3.95 6.82 13.23
N THR A 22 4.04 6.86 14.55
CA THR A 22 5.26 6.57 15.28
C THR A 22 4.99 5.49 16.31
N GLU A 23 5.85 4.45 16.32
CA GLU A 23 5.76 3.32 17.23
C GLU A 23 7.11 3.04 17.87
N ILE A 24 7.13 2.68 19.14
CA ILE A 24 8.31 2.14 19.80
C ILE A 24 8.34 0.63 19.62
N ILE A 25 9.49 0.08 19.25
CA ILE A 25 9.62 -1.36 19.03
C ILE A 25 9.79 -2.07 20.37
N MET A 26 8.80 -2.91 20.69
CA MET A 26 8.74 -3.66 21.93
C MET A 26 9.32 -5.07 21.75
N PRO A 27 9.74 -5.76 22.83
CA PRO A 27 10.30 -7.12 22.76
C PRO A 27 9.37 -8.13 22.07
N ASN A 28 8.04 -8.00 22.22
CA ASN A 28 7.05 -8.87 21.59
C ASN A 28 6.86 -8.61 20.08
N ASP A 29 7.45 -7.55 19.54
CA ASP A 29 7.45 -7.25 18.10
C ASP A 29 8.65 -7.86 17.37
N THR A 30 9.57 -8.51 18.10
CA THR A 30 10.88 -8.92 17.59
C THR A 30 11.07 -10.43 17.56
N ASN A 31 12.05 -10.85 16.75
CA ASN A 31 12.54 -12.23 16.71
C ASN A 31 13.56 -12.49 17.84
N THR A 32 14.08 -13.71 17.90
CA THR A 32 15.08 -14.13 18.92
C THR A 32 16.42 -13.38 18.85
N LEU A 33 16.69 -12.67 17.75
CA LEU A 33 17.86 -11.81 17.59
C LEU A 33 17.60 -10.36 18.02
N GLY A 34 16.38 -10.04 18.52
CA GLY A 34 16.00 -8.68 18.91
C GLY A 34 15.67 -7.75 17.73
N ASN A 35 15.52 -8.29 16.54
CA ASN A 35 15.13 -7.52 15.35
C ASN A 35 13.62 -7.57 15.12
N LEU A 36 13.03 -6.45 14.70
CA LEU A 36 11.61 -6.36 14.33
C LEU A 36 11.24 -7.44 13.31
N LEU A 37 10.14 -8.15 13.58
CA LEU A 37 9.59 -9.13 12.65
C LEU A 37 9.10 -8.44 11.36
N GLY A 38 9.46 -8.98 10.19
CA GLY A 38 9.02 -8.45 8.90
C GLY A 38 7.50 -8.36 8.77
N GLY A 39 6.77 -9.36 9.27
CA GLY A 39 5.31 -9.33 9.31
C GLY A 39 4.75 -8.22 10.19
N ARG A 40 5.44 -7.87 11.28
CA ARG A 40 5.03 -6.75 12.15
C ARG A 40 5.28 -5.41 11.46
N LEU A 41 6.41 -5.25 10.76
CA LEU A 41 6.67 -4.07 9.94
C LEU A 41 5.63 -3.92 8.82
N MET A 42 5.30 -5.00 8.12
CA MET A 42 4.22 -4.98 7.10
C MET A 42 2.88 -4.53 7.68
N HIS A 43 2.54 -4.95 8.89
CA HIS A 43 1.33 -4.50 9.58
C HIS A 43 1.34 -2.98 9.83
N PHE A 44 2.43 -2.41 10.32
CA PHE A 44 2.56 -0.96 10.52
C PHE A 44 2.49 -0.19 9.20
N ILE A 45 3.12 -0.72 8.15
CA ILE A 45 3.07 -0.14 6.79
C ILE A 45 1.63 -0.13 6.27
N ASP A 46 0.88 -1.24 6.42
CA ASP A 46 -0.51 -1.34 5.97
C ASP A 46 -1.41 -0.35 6.72
N LEU A 47 -1.30 -0.28 8.03
CA LEU A 47 -2.06 0.69 8.84
C LEU A 47 -1.78 2.13 8.43
N THR A 48 -0.49 2.49 8.29
CA THR A 48 -0.11 3.86 7.93
C THR A 48 -0.55 4.21 6.51
N GLY A 49 -0.46 3.26 5.58
CA GLY A 49 -0.98 3.42 4.23
C GLY A 49 -2.49 3.60 4.20
N ALA A 50 -3.21 2.82 5.00
CA ALA A 50 -4.66 2.92 5.14
C ALA A 50 -5.10 4.29 5.64
N LEU A 51 -4.37 4.91 6.58
CA LEU A 51 -4.68 6.27 7.06
C LEU A 51 -4.66 7.29 5.92
N ALA A 52 -3.65 7.25 5.03
CA ALA A 52 -3.60 8.13 3.86
C ALA A 52 -4.75 7.85 2.89
N ALA A 53 -5.08 6.59 2.66
CA ALA A 53 -6.19 6.18 1.81
C ALA A 53 -7.55 6.65 2.37
N TYR A 54 -7.79 6.52 3.67
CA TYR A 54 -9.00 7.02 4.34
C TYR A 54 -9.14 8.54 4.24
N ARG A 55 -8.04 9.28 4.47
CA ARG A 55 -8.03 10.75 4.34
C ARG A 55 -8.36 11.21 2.92
N HIS A 56 -7.97 10.41 1.92
CA HIS A 56 -8.25 10.71 0.52
C HIS A 56 -9.67 10.38 0.12
N THR A 57 -10.18 9.20 0.51
CA THR A 57 -11.45 8.68 -0.02
C THR A 57 -12.66 8.99 0.87
N HIS A 58 -12.47 9.07 2.20
CA HIS A 58 -13.53 9.10 3.22
C HIS A 58 -14.56 7.96 3.07
N THR A 59 -14.11 6.81 2.55
CA THR A 59 -14.92 5.60 2.38
C THR A 59 -14.21 4.39 2.99
N ASN A 60 -14.87 3.24 3.10
CA ASN A 60 -14.17 2.02 3.42
C ASN A 60 -13.16 1.67 2.32
N ILE A 61 -12.03 1.15 2.74
CA ILE A 61 -10.98 0.71 1.83
C ILE A 61 -10.53 -0.70 2.19
N VAL A 62 -10.06 -1.44 1.19
CA VAL A 62 -9.43 -2.75 1.38
C VAL A 62 -8.06 -2.76 0.71
N THR A 63 -7.08 -3.37 1.36
CA THR A 63 -5.75 -3.58 0.79
C THR A 63 -5.85 -4.65 -0.29
N ALA A 64 -5.57 -4.29 -1.53
CA ALA A 64 -5.66 -5.18 -2.68
C ALA A 64 -4.30 -5.76 -3.08
N ALA A 65 -3.23 -5.02 -2.87
CA ALA A 65 -1.86 -5.46 -3.14
C ALA A 65 -0.89 -4.66 -2.28
N MET A 66 0.20 -5.29 -1.93
CA MET A 66 1.40 -4.67 -1.43
C MET A 66 2.50 -5.05 -2.42
N ASP A 67 3.10 -4.04 -3.03
CA ASP A 67 4.17 -4.24 -4.00
C ASP A 67 5.48 -4.55 -3.27
N HIS A 68 6.57 -4.30 -3.91
CA HIS A 68 7.89 -4.53 -3.37
C HIS A 68 8.11 -3.78 -2.04
N ILE A 69 8.66 -4.48 -1.05
CA ILE A 69 9.15 -3.91 0.20
C ILE A 69 10.64 -4.21 0.29
N ASP A 70 11.45 -3.15 0.36
CA ASP A 70 12.88 -3.24 0.62
C ASP A 70 13.14 -3.09 2.11
N PHE A 71 13.68 -4.13 2.74
CA PHE A 71 14.23 -4.07 4.09
C PHE A 71 15.69 -3.67 3.98
N ILE A 72 16.01 -2.41 4.27
CA ILE A 72 17.34 -1.86 4.02
C ILE A 72 18.27 -2.12 5.20
N GLN A 73 17.72 -2.02 6.42
CA GLN A 73 18.49 -2.20 7.66
C GLN A 73 17.64 -2.88 8.74
N PRO A 74 18.26 -3.62 9.69
CA PRO A 74 17.56 -4.18 10.83
C PRO A 74 17.02 -3.08 11.74
N ILE A 75 15.90 -3.34 12.39
CA ILE A 75 15.23 -2.46 13.34
C ILE A 75 15.21 -3.19 14.69
N HIS A 76 15.65 -2.53 15.78
CA HIS A 76 15.89 -3.19 17.05
C HIS A 76 14.84 -2.80 18.10
N VAL A 77 14.78 -3.60 19.16
CA VAL A 77 14.03 -3.25 20.38
C VAL A 77 14.47 -1.90 20.91
N GLY A 78 13.51 -1.03 21.22
CA GLY A 78 13.76 0.31 21.77
C GLY A 78 13.94 1.39 20.70
N ASP A 79 14.08 1.05 19.42
CA ASP A 79 14.07 2.04 18.35
C ASP A 79 12.67 2.63 18.17
N LEU A 80 12.59 3.90 17.71
CA LEU A 80 11.37 4.52 17.24
C LEU A 80 11.21 4.29 15.74
N LEU A 81 10.09 3.71 15.37
CA LEU A 81 9.68 3.51 13.99
C LEU A 81 8.79 4.67 13.55
N VAL A 82 9.24 5.49 12.63
CA VAL A 82 8.49 6.62 12.07
C VAL A 82 8.07 6.29 10.64
N LEU A 83 6.76 6.14 10.43
CA LEU A 83 6.19 5.81 9.13
C LEU A 83 5.46 7.03 8.57
N LYS A 84 5.77 7.40 7.32
CA LYS A 84 5.12 8.51 6.61
C LYS A 84 4.49 7.99 5.33
N SER A 85 3.21 8.31 5.12
CA SER A 85 2.46 7.88 3.95
C SER A 85 1.77 9.04 3.24
N SER A 86 1.55 8.86 1.93
CA SER A 86 0.74 9.77 1.10
C SER A 86 0.21 9.02 -0.12
N VAL A 87 -0.89 9.51 -0.68
CA VAL A 87 -1.42 8.98 -1.95
C VAL A 87 -0.52 9.44 -3.09
N ASN A 88 0.04 8.48 -3.84
CA ASN A 88 0.84 8.75 -5.03
C ASN A 88 -0.04 9.01 -6.25
N ARG A 89 -1.08 8.16 -6.45
CA ARG A 89 -1.99 8.25 -7.60
C ARG A 89 -3.34 7.63 -7.28
N ALA A 90 -4.42 8.29 -7.70
CA ALA A 90 -5.76 7.74 -7.73
C ALA A 90 -6.10 7.24 -9.16
N PHE A 91 -6.79 6.10 -9.23
CA PHE A 91 -7.33 5.52 -10.45
C PHE A 91 -8.86 5.59 -10.40
N THR A 92 -9.59 4.71 -11.09
CA THR A 92 -11.06 4.77 -11.10
C THR A 92 -11.68 4.40 -9.75
N THR A 93 -11.26 3.26 -9.16
CA THR A 93 -11.80 2.72 -7.90
C THR A 93 -10.72 2.32 -6.91
N SER A 94 -9.48 2.58 -7.25
CA SER A 94 -8.31 2.24 -6.44
C SER A 94 -7.33 3.40 -6.39
N LEU A 95 -6.42 3.34 -5.44
CA LEU A 95 -5.35 4.32 -5.28
C LEU A 95 -4.07 3.61 -4.85
N GLU A 96 -2.95 4.17 -5.27
CA GLU A 96 -1.64 3.76 -4.79
C GLU A 96 -1.19 4.71 -3.69
N VAL A 97 -0.73 4.14 -2.58
CA VAL A 97 -0.14 4.85 -1.44
C VAL A 97 1.32 4.45 -1.31
N GLY A 98 2.19 5.43 -1.20
CA GLY A 98 3.59 5.22 -0.82
C GLY A 98 3.75 5.35 0.69
N VAL A 99 4.53 4.46 1.29
CA VAL A 99 4.93 4.50 2.70
C VAL A 99 6.44 4.49 2.79
N LYS A 100 7.02 5.46 3.50
CA LYS A 100 8.44 5.48 3.87
C LYS A 100 8.57 5.22 5.36
N VAL A 101 9.53 4.40 5.71
CA VAL A 101 9.81 3.98 7.08
C VAL A 101 11.19 4.48 7.48
N TRP A 102 11.23 5.24 8.55
CA TRP A 102 12.43 5.75 9.18
C TRP A 102 12.58 5.12 10.56
N VAL A 103 13.81 4.92 10.97
CA VAL A 103 14.15 4.45 12.31
C VAL A 103 14.95 5.52 12.99
N GLU A 104 14.57 5.86 14.20
CA GLU A 104 15.29 6.75 15.08
C GLU A 104 15.79 5.95 16.30
N ASN A 105 17.08 5.96 16.51
CA ASN A 105 17.69 5.37 17.70
C ASN A 105 17.46 6.29 18.90
N THR A 106 16.74 5.82 19.92
CA THR A 106 16.33 6.63 21.08
C THR A 106 17.48 7.07 21.96
N GLN A 107 18.65 6.41 21.87
CA GLN A 107 19.81 6.77 22.70
C GLN A 107 20.71 7.80 22.02
N THR A 108 20.85 7.72 20.70
CA THR A 108 21.74 8.59 19.94
C THR A 108 21.03 9.69 19.17
N GLY A 109 19.70 9.59 18.99
CA GLY A 109 18.90 10.47 18.13
C GLY A 109 19.21 10.33 16.64
N SER A 110 20.03 9.35 16.24
CA SER A 110 20.34 9.12 14.83
C SER A 110 19.14 8.53 14.10
N THR A 111 18.83 9.09 12.92
CA THR A 111 17.71 8.65 12.08
C THR A 111 18.24 8.10 10.76
N HIS A 112 17.68 6.96 10.31
CA HIS A 112 18.00 6.38 9.02
C HIS A 112 16.76 5.83 8.32
N HIS A 113 16.81 5.75 6.98
CA HIS A 113 15.75 5.15 6.18
C HIS A 113 15.85 3.63 6.23
N ALA A 114 14.78 2.96 6.70
CA ALA A 114 14.77 1.52 6.92
C ALA A 114 13.99 0.74 5.87
N ALA A 115 12.91 1.30 5.33
CA ALA A 115 12.12 0.64 4.31
C ALA A 115 11.29 1.62 3.47
N SER A 116 10.91 1.19 2.26
CA SER A 116 9.88 1.82 1.44
C SER A 116 8.94 0.76 0.91
N ALA A 117 7.65 1.11 0.83
CA ALA A 117 6.62 0.23 0.29
C ALA A 117 5.59 1.01 -0.52
N TYR A 118 4.95 0.30 -1.46
CA TYR A 118 3.81 0.80 -2.21
C TYR A 118 2.64 -0.16 -2.05
N LEU A 119 1.49 0.38 -1.65
CA LEU A 119 0.27 -0.39 -1.42
C LEU A 119 -0.82 0.09 -2.37
N VAL A 120 -1.67 -0.83 -2.79
CA VAL A 120 -2.87 -0.52 -3.56
C VAL A 120 -4.09 -0.77 -2.68
N PHE A 121 -4.88 0.28 -2.50
CA PHE A 121 -6.16 0.22 -1.81
C PHE A 121 -7.30 0.36 -2.81
N VAL A 122 -8.39 -0.35 -2.57
CA VAL A 122 -9.65 -0.26 -3.34
C VAL A 122 -10.73 0.30 -2.43
N ALA A 123 -11.40 1.35 -2.88
CA ALA A 123 -12.55 1.91 -2.18
C ALA A 123 -13.77 1.02 -2.37
N VAL A 124 -14.47 0.72 -1.28
CA VAL A 124 -15.66 -0.15 -1.27
C VAL A 124 -16.78 0.44 -0.41
N ASP A 125 -18.03 0.09 -0.74
CA ASP A 125 -19.17 0.33 0.14
C ASP A 125 -19.30 -0.76 1.23
N ARG A 126 -20.38 -0.71 2.01
CA ARG A 126 -20.63 -1.69 3.07
C ARG A 126 -20.92 -3.09 2.56
N GLU A 127 -21.36 -3.21 1.32
CA GLU A 127 -21.63 -4.48 0.62
C GLU A 127 -20.43 -4.99 -0.16
N GLY A 128 -19.26 -4.29 -0.09
CA GLY A 128 -18.03 -4.67 -0.78
C GLY A 128 -17.97 -4.29 -2.26
N ARG A 129 -18.92 -3.50 -2.78
CA ARG A 129 -18.91 -3.01 -4.15
C ARG A 129 -17.93 -1.86 -4.31
N ARG A 130 -17.19 -1.84 -5.41
CA ARG A 130 -16.17 -0.83 -5.68
C ARG A 130 -16.78 0.56 -5.88
N LEU A 131 -16.22 1.55 -5.22
CA LEU A 131 -16.59 2.96 -5.33
C LEU A 131 -15.55 3.73 -6.14
N LYS A 132 -15.99 4.74 -6.89
CA LYS A 132 -15.09 5.70 -7.53
C LYS A 132 -14.37 6.53 -6.46
N VAL A 133 -13.10 6.84 -6.71
CA VAL A 133 -12.27 7.65 -5.80
C VAL A 133 -11.98 9.03 -6.39
N PRO A 134 -11.82 10.08 -5.56
CA PRO A 134 -11.39 11.40 -6.01
C PRO A 134 -10.03 11.32 -6.73
N GLN A 135 -9.77 12.24 -7.65
CA GLN A 135 -8.43 12.39 -8.23
C GLN A 135 -7.48 13.02 -7.22
N VAL A 136 -6.20 12.64 -7.30
CA VAL A 136 -5.14 13.28 -6.52
C VAL A 136 -4.40 14.31 -7.38
N LEU A 137 -4.06 15.44 -6.79
CA LEU A 137 -3.33 16.54 -7.45
C LEU A 137 -1.91 16.59 -6.90
N PRO A 138 -0.90 16.20 -7.70
CA PRO A 138 0.50 16.37 -7.33
C PRO A 138 0.92 17.82 -7.59
N GLU A 139 1.45 18.48 -6.56
CA GLU A 139 1.83 19.92 -6.62
C GLU A 139 3.35 20.11 -6.76
N THR A 140 4.15 19.24 -6.10
CA THR A 140 5.61 19.35 -6.13
C THR A 140 6.25 18.45 -7.20
N PRO A 141 7.48 18.79 -7.68
CA PRO A 141 8.19 17.92 -8.64
C PRO A 141 8.35 16.47 -8.16
N ASP A 142 8.58 16.25 -6.86
CA ASP A 142 8.72 14.92 -6.29
C ASP A 142 7.38 14.16 -6.27
N GLU A 143 6.27 14.85 -6.00
CA GLU A 143 4.93 14.27 -6.10
C GLU A 143 4.56 13.93 -7.55
N GLN A 144 4.90 14.79 -8.51
CA GLN A 144 4.67 14.54 -9.94
C GLN A 144 5.46 13.31 -10.42
N ARG A 145 6.71 13.17 -9.98
CA ARG A 145 7.52 11.99 -10.27
C ARG A 145 6.85 10.72 -9.70
N ARG A 146 6.47 10.72 -8.40
CA ARG A 146 5.79 9.57 -7.78
C ARG A 146 4.46 9.24 -8.44
N TYR A 147 3.73 10.26 -8.88
CA TYR A 147 2.47 10.10 -9.62
C TYR A 147 2.68 9.40 -10.97
N ALA A 148 3.74 9.75 -11.70
CA ALA A 148 4.10 9.07 -12.95
C ALA A 148 4.58 7.64 -12.70
N ASP A 149 5.48 7.44 -11.74
CA ASP A 149 6.01 6.12 -11.36
C ASP A 149 4.91 5.13 -10.93
N ALA A 150 3.85 5.63 -10.28
CA ALA A 150 2.71 4.82 -9.85
C ALA A 150 1.94 4.20 -11.05
N LEU A 151 1.92 4.88 -12.20
CA LEU A 151 1.33 4.32 -13.41
C LEU A 151 2.16 3.14 -13.93
N LEU A 152 3.49 3.31 -13.98
CA LEU A 152 4.39 2.25 -14.43
C LEU A 152 4.29 1.00 -13.53
N ARG A 153 4.24 1.19 -12.21
CA ARG A 153 4.04 0.09 -11.27
C ARG A 153 2.72 -0.63 -11.50
N ARG A 154 1.64 0.11 -11.78
CA ARG A 154 0.35 -0.49 -12.12
C ARG A 154 0.43 -1.34 -13.39
N GLU A 155 1.03 -0.83 -14.46
CA GLU A 155 1.19 -1.55 -15.72
C GLU A 155 1.96 -2.86 -15.51
N HIS A 156 3.03 -2.82 -14.72
CA HIS A 156 3.79 -4.02 -14.33
C HIS A 156 2.94 -5.04 -13.59
N ARG A 157 2.15 -4.62 -12.59
CA ARG A 157 1.23 -5.52 -11.84
C ARG A 157 0.20 -6.16 -12.77
N GLU A 158 -0.39 -5.38 -13.67
CA GLU A 158 -1.40 -5.87 -14.60
C GLU A 158 -0.80 -6.90 -15.58
N ALA A 159 0.39 -6.64 -16.11
CA ALA A 159 1.11 -7.57 -16.99
C ALA A 159 1.48 -8.87 -16.26
N GLU A 160 1.99 -8.78 -15.03
CA GLU A 160 2.32 -9.96 -14.21
C GLU A 160 1.06 -10.76 -13.85
N GLY A 161 -0.03 -10.08 -13.47
CA GLY A 161 -1.32 -10.72 -13.21
C GLY A 161 -1.88 -11.45 -14.44
N ALA A 162 -1.69 -10.90 -15.64
CA ALA A 162 -2.09 -11.54 -16.89
C ALA A 162 -1.26 -12.82 -17.16
N ARG A 163 0.06 -12.76 -16.98
CA ARG A 163 0.96 -13.92 -17.14
C ARG A 163 0.59 -15.04 -16.16
N ARG A 164 0.33 -14.72 -14.89
CA ARG A 164 -0.08 -15.71 -13.87
C ARG A 164 -1.41 -16.38 -14.22
N ARG A 165 -2.40 -15.63 -14.74
CA ARG A 165 -3.68 -16.20 -15.19
C ARG A 165 -3.49 -17.15 -16.38
N GLN A 166 -2.69 -16.77 -17.37
CA GLN A 166 -2.38 -17.64 -18.51
C GLN A 166 -1.69 -18.94 -18.07
N GLY A 167 -0.72 -18.85 -17.16
CA GLY A 167 -0.05 -20.03 -16.62
C GLY A 167 -1.02 -20.98 -15.90
N ARG A 168 -1.93 -20.46 -15.06
CA ARG A 168 -2.94 -21.29 -14.39
C ARG A 168 -3.90 -21.98 -15.37
N MET A 169 -4.33 -21.29 -16.42
CA MET A 169 -5.19 -21.87 -17.44
C MET A 169 -4.48 -22.98 -18.22
N ALA A 170 -3.20 -22.80 -18.55
CA ALA A 170 -2.40 -23.83 -19.22
C ALA A 170 -2.21 -25.08 -18.32
N THR A 171 -1.93 -24.90 -17.04
CA THR A 171 -1.82 -26.01 -16.09
C THR A 171 -3.13 -26.75 -15.94
N ALA A 172 -4.26 -26.06 -15.76
CA ALA A 172 -5.59 -26.69 -15.66
C ALA A 172 -5.93 -27.50 -16.91
N ALA A 173 -5.62 -27.00 -18.11
CA ALA A 173 -5.84 -27.72 -19.36
C ALA A 173 -4.99 -29.01 -19.49
N LEU A 174 -3.77 -29.01 -18.92
CA LEU A 174 -2.91 -30.20 -18.88
C LEU A 174 -3.45 -31.25 -17.90
N ASP A 175 -3.93 -30.81 -16.74
CA ASP A 175 -4.52 -31.69 -15.73
C ASP A 175 -5.81 -32.35 -16.25
N ASP A 176 -6.68 -31.59 -16.93
CA ASP A 176 -7.90 -32.10 -17.56
C ASP A 176 -7.57 -33.12 -18.67
N ALA A 177 -6.55 -32.83 -19.50
CA ALA A 177 -6.11 -33.75 -20.56
C ALA A 177 -5.49 -35.05 -19.99
N ALA A 178 -4.78 -34.97 -18.88
CA ALA A 178 -4.23 -36.13 -18.19
C ALA A 178 -5.34 -37.00 -17.57
N ALA A 179 -6.36 -36.38 -16.97
CA ALA A 179 -7.51 -37.07 -16.39
C ALA A 179 -8.40 -37.77 -17.46
N ALA A 180 -8.47 -37.23 -18.67
CA ALA A 180 -9.25 -37.82 -19.76
C ALA A 180 -8.56 -39.05 -20.41
N ASN A 181 -7.29 -39.30 -20.12
CA ASN A 181 -6.51 -40.42 -20.64
C ASN A 181 -6.34 -41.59 -19.67
N LEU A 182 -7.04 -41.54 -18.50
CA LEU A 182 -7.13 -42.62 -17.50
C LEU A 182 -8.49 -43.29 -17.56
#